data_0faff6504578a6faba758d84d3c98824
#
_entry.id   0faff6504578a6faba758d84d3c98824
#
_cell.length_a   1.000
_cell.length_b   1.000
_cell.length_c   1.000
_cell.angle_alpha   90.00
_cell.angle_beta   90.00
_cell.angle_gamma   90.00
#
_symmetry.space_group_name_H-M   'P 1'
#
loop_
_entity.id
_entity.type
_entity.pdbx_description
1 polymer ?
#
loop_
_entity_poly.entity_id
_entity_poly.type
_entity_poly.pdbx_seq_one_letter_code
_entity_poly.pdbx_strand_id
1 'polypeptide(L)'
;VKIIKTLVAALAVSIAAMSATAYAADKGLVGVLMPTKTSQRWINDGDAVKSQLEALGYTVDLQYAQDDIPNQLSQLENEITKGPKALIIASIDGTTMSAALQKANDAGVVVVAYDRLIKKTANVDYYTTFDNFGVGVIQANSLVKGLKERFPNTKPWNVELFGGSPDDNNAFFFYNGAMSVLQPMIDDGSIKIKSGQMGMDKVGTLRWLAATAQARMDNLLSANYSSGGARVDGVLSPYDGLSRGIIASLRAVGYGTADQPWPVVTGQDAETASVKAIIAGEQYSTVFKDTRDLAKATVELVDKVLSGGKPDGLDTKTYNNDVKVVPSILLTPHEVDKSNYQKLVVDSGYIKAEDLK
;
A
#
# COMPACT_ATOMS: atom_id res chain seq x y z
N VAL A 1 -58.25 -53.51 8.09
CA VAL A 1 -58.22 -52.28 8.94
C VAL A 1 -56.85 -52.02 9.58
N LYS A 2 -55.86 -53.00 9.54
CA LYS A 2 -54.52 -52.83 10.14
C LYS A 2 -53.44 -52.28 9.19
N ILE A 3 -53.69 -52.13 7.88
CA ILE A 3 -52.72 -51.71 6.88
C ILE A 3 -52.76 -50.20 6.63
N ILE A 4 -53.83 -49.51 6.99
CA ILE A 4 -53.96 -48.05 6.72
C ILE A 4 -53.32 -47.19 7.82
N LYS A 5 -53.07 -47.75 9.01
CA LYS A 5 -52.42 -46.96 10.09
C LYS A 5 -50.90 -46.88 10.00
N THR A 6 -50.26 -47.70 9.20
CA THR A 6 -48.79 -47.71 9.05
C THR A 6 -48.28 -46.77 7.95
N LEU A 7 -49.14 -46.35 7.02
CA LEU A 7 -48.80 -45.44 5.93
C LEU A 7 -48.86 -43.95 6.31
N VAL A 8 -49.61 -43.58 7.35
CA VAL A 8 -49.73 -42.19 7.80
C VAL A 8 -48.58 -41.77 8.73
N ALA A 9 -47.95 -42.76 9.41
CA ALA A 9 -46.78 -42.48 10.28
C ALA A 9 -45.47 -42.28 9.50
N ALA A 10 -45.34 -42.84 8.29
CA ALA A 10 -44.16 -42.68 7.45
C ALA A 10 -44.11 -41.37 6.67
N LEU A 11 -45.25 -40.68 6.49
CA LEU A 11 -45.33 -39.40 5.76
C LEU A 11 -45.09 -38.17 6.67
N ALA A 12 -45.22 -38.32 8.00
CA ALA A 12 -45.00 -37.25 8.95
C ALA A 12 -43.51 -37.06 9.36
N VAL A 13 -42.65 -38.06 9.11
CA VAL A 13 -41.20 -37.98 9.41
C VAL A 13 -40.41 -37.40 8.26
N SER A 14 -40.96 -37.38 7.03
CA SER A 14 -40.25 -36.88 5.83
C SER A 14 -40.33 -35.37 5.62
N ILE A 15 -41.09 -34.63 6.41
CA ILE A 15 -41.28 -33.17 6.28
C ILE A 15 -40.40 -32.37 7.28
N ALA A 16 -39.75 -33.05 8.25
CA ALA A 16 -38.90 -32.41 9.25
C ALA A 16 -37.43 -32.28 8.81
N ALA A 17 -37.09 -32.75 7.60
CA ALA A 17 -35.72 -32.59 7.02
C ALA A 17 -35.67 -31.45 5.98
N MET A 18 -36.54 -30.45 6.07
CA MET A 18 -36.40 -29.20 5.32
C MET A 18 -35.35 -28.32 6.02
N SER A 19 -34.13 -28.48 5.55
CA SER A 19 -33.16 -27.39 5.31
C SER A 19 -33.34 -26.17 6.22
N ALA A 20 -32.87 -26.23 7.45
CA ALA A 20 -32.32 -25.03 8.05
C ALA A 20 -31.07 -24.65 7.22
N THR A 21 -31.26 -23.99 6.07
CA THR A 21 -30.27 -23.04 5.61
C THR A 21 -30.12 -22.08 6.77
N ALA A 22 -29.11 -22.30 7.60
CA ALA A 22 -28.68 -21.29 8.54
C ALA A 22 -28.31 -20.07 7.68
N TYR A 23 -29.25 -19.13 7.53
CA TYR A 23 -28.88 -17.79 7.15
C TYR A 23 -27.90 -17.38 8.23
N ALA A 24 -26.62 -17.25 7.86
CA ALA A 24 -25.65 -16.61 8.72
C ALA A 24 -26.29 -15.27 9.10
N ALA A 25 -26.50 -15.05 10.40
CA ALA A 25 -27.08 -13.81 10.87
C ALA A 25 -26.25 -12.68 10.29
N ASP A 26 -26.90 -11.68 9.68
CA ASP A 26 -26.23 -10.49 9.16
C ASP A 26 -25.52 -9.81 10.33
N LYS A 27 -24.18 -9.80 10.28
CA LYS A 27 -23.34 -9.18 11.30
C LYS A 27 -23.38 -7.64 11.24
N GLY A 28 -23.99 -7.08 10.22
CA GLY A 28 -24.16 -5.65 9.99
C GLY A 28 -23.24 -5.08 8.90
N LEU A 29 -23.42 -3.80 8.64
CA LEU A 29 -22.70 -3.08 7.58
C LEU A 29 -21.28 -2.70 8.03
N VAL A 30 -20.31 -2.88 7.13
CA VAL A 30 -18.95 -2.33 7.23
C VAL A 30 -18.70 -1.45 6.00
N GLY A 31 -18.38 -0.17 6.22
CA GLY A 31 -17.98 0.75 5.15
C GLY A 31 -16.48 0.61 4.87
N VAL A 32 -16.11 0.49 3.60
CA VAL A 32 -14.72 0.38 3.14
C VAL A 32 -14.44 1.49 2.13
N LEU A 33 -13.57 2.43 2.50
CA LEU A 33 -13.27 3.61 1.70
C LEU A 33 -11.82 3.58 1.23
N MET A 34 -11.64 3.43 -0.09
CA MET A 34 -10.34 3.38 -0.76
C MET A 34 -10.07 4.68 -1.53
N PRO A 35 -8.79 5.11 -1.68
CA PRO A 35 -8.48 6.41 -2.26
C PRO A 35 -8.76 6.46 -3.77
N THR A 36 -8.39 5.43 -4.53
CA THR A 36 -8.43 5.48 -6.00
C THR A 36 -8.42 4.08 -6.63
N LYS A 37 -8.75 4.01 -7.92
CA LYS A 37 -8.55 2.82 -8.77
C LYS A 37 -7.35 2.95 -9.72
N THR A 38 -6.60 4.05 -9.67
CA THR A 38 -5.45 4.26 -10.57
C THR A 38 -4.23 3.44 -10.19
N SER A 39 -4.11 3.02 -8.94
CA SER A 39 -3.12 2.04 -8.47
C SER A 39 -3.77 0.68 -8.26
N GLN A 40 -3.18 -0.37 -8.83
CA GLN A 40 -3.71 -1.73 -8.80
C GLN A 40 -3.87 -2.25 -7.36
N ARG A 41 -2.97 -1.88 -6.45
CA ARG A 41 -3.04 -2.32 -5.07
C ARG A 41 -4.36 -1.95 -4.41
N TRP A 42 -4.91 -0.74 -4.62
CA TRP A 42 -6.15 -0.33 -3.98
C TRP A 42 -7.36 -1.14 -4.42
N ILE A 43 -7.36 -1.63 -5.68
CA ILE A 43 -8.37 -2.57 -6.17
C ILE A 43 -8.20 -3.90 -5.44
N ASN A 44 -6.98 -4.43 -5.38
CA ASN A 44 -6.67 -5.69 -4.70
C ASN A 44 -7.00 -5.62 -3.20
N ASP A 45 -6.64 -4.53 -2.52
CA ASP A 45 -6.94 -4.27 -1.11
C ASP A 45 -8.46 -4.27 -0.87
N GLY A 46 -9.20 -3.46 -1.64
CA GLY A 46 -10.64 -3.32 -1.49
C GLY A 46 -11.40 -4.62 -1.73
N ASP A 47 -11.06 -5.33 -2.79
CA ASP A 47 -11.67 -6.62 -3.13
C ASP A 47 -11.35 -7.70 -2.08
N ALA A 48 -10.12 -7.73 -1.56
CA ALA A 48 -9.72 -8.68 -0.53
C ALA A 48 -10.43 -8.40 0.81
N VAL A 49 -10.51 -7.14 1.24
CA VAL A 49 -11.24 -6.75 2.46
C VAL A 49 -12.72 -7.10 2.31
N LYS A 50 -13.34 -6.71 1.18
CA LYS A 50 -14.75 -6.98 0.92
C LYS A 50 -15.05 -8.47 0.96
N SER A 51 -14.34 -9.28 0.16
CA SER A 51 -14.61 -10.71 0.06
C SER A 51 -14.44 -11.44 1.38
N GLN A 52 -13.43 -11.06 2.19
CA GLN A 52 -13.19 -11.69 3.48
C GLN A 52 -14.24 -11.29 4.54
N LEU A 53 -14.70 -10.03 4.57
CA LEU A 53 -15.79 -9.59 5.45
C LEU A 53 -17.12 -10.26 5.08
N GLU A 54 -17.44 -10.33 3.77
CA GLU A 54 -18.66 -10.99 3.28
C GLU A 54 -18.66 -12.48 3.64
N ALA A 55 -17.50 -13.16 3.56
CA ALA A 55 -17.34 -14.55 3.98
C ALA A 55 -17.62 -14.76 5.49
N LEU A 56 -17.42 -13.73 6.31
CA LEU A 56 -17.73 -13.74 7.74
C LEU A 56 -19.20 -13.37 8.04
N GLY A 57 -19.99 -12.98 7.04
CA GLY A 57 -21.40 -12.61 7.17
C GLY A 57 -21.68 -11.11 7.38
N TYR A 58 -20.72 -10.23 7.08
CA TYR A 58 -20.94 -8.79 7.03
C TYR A 58 -21.51 -8.35 5.69
N THR A 59 -22.32 -7.30 5.70
CA THR A 59 -22.63 -6.53 4.49
C THR A 59 -21.53 -5.50 4.28
N VAL A 60 -21.00 -5.34 3.06
CA VAL A 60 -19.88 -4.44 2.78
C VAL A 60 -20.23 -3.41 1.71
N ASP A 61 -20.05 -2.13 2.04
CA ASP A 61 -20.09 -1.04 1.06
C ASP A 61 -18.66 -0.58 0.76
N LEU A 62 -18.16 -0.95 -0.43
CA LEU A 62 -16.82 -0.61 -0.90
C LEU A 62 -16.88 0.54 -1.89
N GLN A 63 -16.22 1.65 -1.55
CA GLN A 63 -16.18 2.85 -2.36
C GLN A 63 -14.77 3.32 -2.66
N TYR A 64 -14.60 4.01 -3.80
CA TYR A 64 -13.35 4.58 -4.27
C TYR A 64 -13.55 6.07 -4.56
N ALA A 65 -12.69 6.92 -4.02
CA ALA A 65 -12.85 8.37 -4.09
C ALA A 65 -12.14 9.04 -5.27
N GLN A 66 -11.43 8.29 -6.11
CA GLN A 66 -10.71 8.78 -7.30
C GLN A 66 -9.66 9.87 -7.01
N ASP A 67 -8.99 9.76 -5.86
CA ASP A 67 -8.03 10.74 -5.33
C ASP A 67 -8.62 12.14 -5.10
N ASP A 68 -9.94 12.26 -4.99
CA ASP A 68 -10.67 13.49 -4.68
C ASP A 68 -11.06 13.53 -3.21
N ILE A 69 -10.47 14.48 -2.44
CA ILE A 69 -10.71 14.60 -0.99
C ILE A 69 -12.17 14.95 -0.68
N PRO A 70 -12.81 15.96 -1.33
CA PRO A 70 -14.21 16.24 -1.11
C PRO A 70 -15.11 15.04 -1.35
N ASN A 71 -14.84 14.24 -2.39
CA ASN A 71 -15.57 13.02 -2.68
C ASN A 71 -15.41 11.99 -1.56
N GLN A 72 -14.17 11.76 -1.06
CA GLN A 72 -13.94 10.83 0.03
C GLN A 72 -14.65 11.26 1.33
N LEU A 73 -14.66 12.55 1.63
CA LEU A 73 -15.41 13.09 2.78
C LEU A 73 -16.91 12.87 2.63
N SER A 74 -17.47 13.13 1.45
CA SER A 74 -18.88 12.89 1.17
C SER A 74 -19.25 11.41 1.28
N GLN A 75 -18.39 10.50 0.79
CA GLN A 75 -18.56 9.06 0.94
C GLN A 75 -18.55 8.67 2.42
N LEU A 76 -17.60 9.18 3.21
CA LEU A 76 -17.50 8.92 4.64
C LEU A 76 -18.76 9.38 5.39
N GLU A 77 -19.26 10.58 5.15
CA GLU A 77 -20.49 11.09 5.78
C GLU A 77 -21.73 10.26 5.39
N ASN A 78 -21.81 9.85 4.13
CA ASN A 78 -22.87 8.97 3.65
C ASN A 78 -22.81 7.60 4.33
N GLU A 79 -21.60 7.01 4.47
CA GLU A 79 -21.45 5.74 5.19
C GLU A 79 -21.87 5.84 6.65
N ILE A 80 -21.46 6.88 7.36
CA ILE A 80 -21.87 7.10 8.76
C ILE A 80 -23.40 7.15 8.87
N THR A 81 -24.08 7.80 7.92
CA THR A 81 -25.56 7.90 7.90
C THR A 81 -26.24 6.54 7.73
N LYS A 82 -25.60 5.59 7.04
CA LYS A 82 -26.12 4.21 6.88
C LYS A 82 -26.02 3.38 8.17
N GLY A 83 -25.33 3.86 9.20
CA GLY A 83 -25.17 3.18 10.48
C GLY A 83 -24.28 1.95 10.45
N PRO A 84 -23.06 2.03 9.92
CA PRO A 84 -22.15 0.90 9.88
C PRO A 84 -21.70 0.49 11.28
N LYS A 85 -21.26 -0.75 11.45
CA LYS A 85 -20.61 -1.23 12.68
C LYS A 85 -19.15 -0.81 12.73
N ALA A 86 -18.50 -0.76 11.57
CA ALA A 86 -17.11 -0.32 11.43
C ALA A 86 -16.88 0.41 10.11
N LEU A 87 -15.86 1.24 10.08
CA LEU A 87 -15.32 1.92 8.92
C LEU A 87 -13.85 1.52 8.75
N ILE A 88 -13.49 1.05 7.57
CA ILE A 88 -12.11 0.75 7.15
C ILE A 88 -11.73 1.80 6.11
N ILE A 89 -10.78 2.67 6.43
CA ILE A 89 -10.52 3.88 5.65
C ILE A 89 -9.05 3.98 5.27
N ALA A 90 -8.76 3.91 3.97
CA ALA A 90 -7.48 4.33 3.39
C ALA A 90 -7.61 5.79 2.95
N SER A 91 -7.17 6.72 3.77
CA SER A 91 -7.36 8.15 3.54
C SER A 91 -6.53 8.67 2.36
N ILE A 92 -7.09 9.59 1.57
CA ILE A 92 -6.33 10.37 0.58
C ILE A 92 -5.44 11.37 1.31
N ASP A 93 -6.03 12.19 2.17
CA ASP A 93 -5.35 13.09 3.09
C ASP A 93 -5.77 12.77 4.52
N GLY A 94 -4.84 12.27 5.31
CA GLY A 94 -5.09 11.85 6.69
C GLY A 94 -5.52 12.97 7.61
N THR A 95 -5.38 14.24 7.23
CA THR A 95 -5.64 15.40 8.12
C THR A 95 -7.05 15.98 7.97
N THR A 96 -7.85 15.51 7.03
CA THR A 96 -9.12 16.15 6.64
C THR A 96 -10.37 15.56 7.27
N MET A 97 -10.27 14.40 7.95
CA MET A 97 -11.44 13.59 8.32
C MET A 97 -11.97 13.84 9.75
N SER A 98 -11.30 14.68 10.54
CA SER A 98 -11.56 14.80 11.99
C SER A 98 -13.03 15.06 12.33
N ALA A 99 -13.72 15.97 11.62
CA ALA A 99 -15.11 16.31 11.89
C ALA A 99 -16.09 15.15 11.58
N ALA A 100 -15.87 14.45 10.48
CA ALA A 100 -16.71 13.30 10.11
C ALA A 100 -16.48 12.12 11.09
N LEU A 101 -15.21 11.88 11.49
CA LEU A 101 -14.89 10.81 12.43
C LEU A 101 -15.41 11.10 13.85
N GLN A 102 -15.61 12.37 14.23
CA GLN A 102 -16.32 12.69 15.47
C GLN A 102 -17.78 12.17 15.41
N LYS A 103 -18.47 12.38 14.28
CA LYS A 103 -19.84 11.84 14.10
C LYS A 103 -19.86 10.30 14.14
N ALA A 104 -18.85 9.65 13.57
CA ALA A 104 -18.72 8.19 13.64
C ALA A 104 -18.55 7.70 15.09
N ASN A 105 -17.68 8.36 15.85
CA ASN A 105 -17.46 8.06 17.27
C ASN A 105 -18.73 8.25 18.11
N ASP A 106 -19.47 9.35 17.89
CA ASP A 106 -20.71 9.66 18.59
C ASP A 106 -21.81 8.60 18.28
N ALA A 107 -21.73 7.97 17.11
CA ALA A 107 -22.59 6.86 16.71
C ALA A 107 -22.09 5.47 17.16
N GLY A 108 -20.94 5.40 17.85
CA GLY A 108 -20.36 4.15 18.32
C GLY A 108 -19.76 3.26 17.21
N VAL A 109 -19.37 3.86 16.09
CA VAL A 109 -18.77 3.17 14.95
C VAL A 109 -17.28 2.97 15.17
N VAL A 110 -16.80 1.74 15.01
CA VAL A 110 -15.35 1.42 15.09
C VAL A 110 -14.64 1.96 13.84
N VAL A 111 -13.55 2.69 14.04
CA VAL A 111 -12.77 3.29 12.93
C VAL A 111 -11.38 2.67 12.85
N VAL A 112 -11.08 2.05 11.71
CA VAL A 112 -9.77 1.48 11.39
C VAL A 112 -9.14 2.26 10.24
N ALA A 113 -8.01 2.91 10.50
CA ALA A 113 -7.15 3.44 9.46
C ALA A 113 -6.47 2.26 8.75
N TYR A 114 -6.62 2.17 7.44
CA TYR A 114 -6.09 1.10 6.60
C TYR A 114 -4.92 1.60 5.76
N ASP A 115 -3.76 0.99 5.89
CA ASP A 115 -2.49 1.33 5.22
C ASP A 115 -2.02 2.77 5.49
N ARG A 116 -2.88 3.79 5.43
CA ARG A 116 -2.57 5.20 5.63
C ARG A 116 -3.09 5.71 6.97
N LEU A 117 -2.20 6.31 7.77
CA LEU A 117 -2.55 6.83 9.09
C LEU A 117 -3.44 8.07 8.98
N ILE A 118 -4.59 8.03 9.66
CA ILE A 118 -5.45 9.20 9.81
C ILE A 118 -4.96 10.03 11.01
N LYS A 119 -4.74 11.31 10.78
CA LYS A 119 -4.09 12.25 11.70
C LYS A 119 -5.06 13.27 12.30
N LYS A 120 -4.60 13.99 13.33
CA LYS A 120 -5.29 15.13 13.97
C LYS A 120 -6.67 14.81 14.51
N THR A 121 -6.90 13.57 14.93
CA THR A 121 -8.16 13.14 15.56
C THR A 121 -7.90 12.06 16.61
N ALA A 122 -8.70 12.07 17.69
CA ALA A 122 -8.73 10.99 18.67
C ALA A 122 -9.57 9.79 18.20
N ASN A 123 -10.40 9.95 17.16
CA ASN A 123 -11.46 9.05 16.74
C ASN A 123 -11.00 8.04 15.66
N VAL A 124 -9.82 7.49 15.85
CA VAL A 124 -9.30 6.32 15.13
C VAL A 124 -8.97 5.27 16.18
N ASP A 125 -9.63 4.13 16.12
CA ASP A 125 -9.46 3.09 17.13
C ASP A 125 -8.22 2.26 16.89
N TYR A 126 -7.98 1.89 15.62
CA TYR A 126 -6.87 1.04 15.20
C TYR A 126 -6.26 1.50 13.88
N TYR A 127 -5.02 1.06 13.65
CA TYR A 127 -4.33 1.24 12.39
C TYR A 127 -3.74 -0.09 11.93
N THR A 128 -3.93 -0.44 10.67
CA THR A 128 -3.36 -1.65 10.07
C THR A 128 -2.49 -1.26 8.88
N THR A 129 -1.23 -1.63 8.92
CA THR A 129 -0.24 -1.25 7.90
C THR A 129 0.97 -2.20 7.92
N PHE A 130 2.00 -1.85 7.16
CA PHE A 130 3.32 -2.48 7.20
C PHE A 130 4.30 -1.63 8.03
N ASP A 131 5.48 -2.18 8.32
CA ASP A 131 6.60 -1.40 8.85
C ASP A 131 7.10 -0.42 7.77
N ASN A 132 6.53 0.78 7.77
CA ASN A 132 6.81 1.80 6.76
C ASN A 132 8.24 2.37 6.84
N PHE A 133 8.83 2.42 8.03
CA PHE A 133 10.24 2.81 8.16
C PHE A 133 11.13 1.72 7.57
N GLY A 134 10.84 0.45 7.87
CA GLY A 134 11.52 -0.71 7.31
C GLY A 134 11.43 -0.77 5.79
N VAL A 135 10.30 -0.36 5.18
CA VAL A 135 10.19 -0.21 3.71
C VAL A 135 11.27 0.71 3.16
N GLY A 136 11.44 1.89 3.74
CA GLY A 136 12.48 2.83 3.31
C GLY A 136 13.89 2.28 3.47
N VAL A 137 14.16 1.59 4.58
CA VAL A 137 15.45 0.90 4.82
C VAL A 137 15.71 -0.17 3.74
N ILE A 138 14.70 -0.97 3.40
CA ILE A 138 14.81 -1.98 2.34
C ILE A 138 15.11 -1.33 1.00
N GLN A 139 14.40 -0.26 0.62
CA GLN A 139 14.62 0.46 -0.63
C GLN A 139 16.06 1.00 -0.73
N ALA A 140 16.56 1.62 0.33
CA ALA A 140 17.91 2.17 0.35
C ALA A 140 18.99 1.08 0.30
N ASN A 141 18.83 -0.01 1.05
CA ASN A 141 19.75 -1.14 1.00
C ASN A 141 19.79 -1.80 -0.39
N SER A 142 18.63 -1.94 -1.01
CA SER A 142 18.50 -2.44 -2.38
C SER A 142 19.17 -1.52 -3.39
N LEU A 143 18.99 -0.19 -3.25
CA LEU A 143 19.67 0.80 -4.07
C LEU A 143 21.19 0.65 -3.94
N VAL A 144 21.71 0.61 -2.72
CA VAL A 144 23.16 0.47 -2.46
C VAL A 144 23.72 -0.85 -2.98
N LYS A 145 22.99 -1.96 -2.81
CA LYS A 145 23.33 -3.28 -3.35
C LYS A 145 23.47 -3.20 -4.88
N GLY A 146 22.44 -2.64 -5.55
CA GLY A 146 22.43 -2.52 -7.00
C GLY A 146 23.52 -1.58 -7.54
N LEU A 147 23.83 -0.49 -6.83
CA LEU A 147 24.94 0.41 -7.20
C LEU A 147 26.28 -0.31 -7.15
N LYS A 148 26.53 -1.13 -6.13
CA LYS A 148 27.75 -1.94 -6.02
C LYS A 148 27.83 -3.01 -7.11
N GLU A 149 26.71 -3.59 -7.50
CA GLU A 149 26.64 -4.63 -8.54
C GLU A 149 26.81 -4.05 -9.95
N ARG A 150 26.06 -2.98 -10.28
CA ARG A 150 26.05 -2.40 -11.63
C ARG A 150 27.22 -1.47 -11.90
N PHE A 151 27.67 -0.75 -10.86
CA PHE A 151 28.67 0.32 -10.98
C PHE A 151 29.80 0.20 -9.96
N PRO A 152 30.50 -0.95 -9.87
CA PRO A 152 31.50 -1.23 -8.82
C PRO A 152 32.70 -0.27 -8.86
N ASN A 153 33.03 0.26 -10.04
CA ASN A 153 34.20 1.14 -10.26
C ASN A 153 33.79 2.63 -10.35
N THR A 154 32.55 2.98 -10.11
CA THR A 154 32.05 4.37 -10.14
C THR A 154 32.00 4.93 -8.74
N LYS A 155 32.67 6.07 -8.50
CA LYS A 155 32.51 6.85 -7.25
C LYS A 155 32.82 8.32 -7.53
N PRO A 156 32.08 9.24 -6.95
CA PRO A 156 30.79 9.01 -6.26
C PRO A 156 29.73 8.50 -7.22
N TRP A 157 28.73 7.76 -6.68
CA TRP A 157 27.52 7.42 -7.44
C TRP A 157 26.59 8.64 -7.49
N ASN A 158 26.12 8.99 -8.66
CA ASN A 158 25.09 10.03 -8.83
C ASN A 158 23.71 9.43 -8.61
N VAL A 159 23.07 9.86 -7.54
CA VAL A 159 21.74 9.37 -7.14
C VAL A 159 20.75 10.51 -7.11
N GLU A 160 19.53 10.27 -7.57
CA GLU A 160 18.41 11.20 -7.38
C GLU A 160 17.37 10.60 -6.44
N LEU A 161 16.76 11.45 -5.61
CA LEU A 161 15.79 11.05 -4.61
C LEU A 161 14.39 11.46 -5.05
N PHE A 162 13.43 10.54 -4.93
CA PHE A 162 12.00 10.80 -5.07
C PHE A 162 11.30 10.41 -3.78
N GLY A 163 10.34 11.22 -3.36
CA GLY A 163 9.48 10.99 -2.21
C GLY A 163 8.04 10.75 -2.64
N GLY A 164 7.25 10.18 -1.73
CA GLY A 164 5.82 9.98 -1.92
C GLY A 164 5.00 11.24 -1.73
N SER A 165 3.67 11.09 -1.60
CA SER A 165 2.76 12.21 -1.45
C SER A 165 2.88 12.86 -0.06
N PRO A 166 3.01 14.20 0.03
CA PRO A 166 3.14 14.88 1.32
C PRO A 166 1.87 14.82 2.19
N ASP A 167 0.72 14.49 1.62
CA ASP A 167 -0.55 14.28 2.34
C ASP A 167 -0.71 12.86 2.90
N ASP A 168 0.24 11.97 2.59
CA ASP A 168 0.34 10.63 3.12
C ASP A 168 1.47 10.51 4.15
N ASN A 169 1.12 10.20 5.40
CA ASN A 169 2.09 10.06 6.47
C ASN A 169 3.17 9.00 6.19
N ASN A 170 2.84 7.95 5.43
CA ASN A 170 3.77 6.88 5.10
C ASN A 170 4.97 7.38 4.28
N ALA A 171 4.76 8.39 3.42
CA ALA A 171 5.81 8.97 2.60
C ALA A 171 7.00 9.48 3.42
N PHE A 172 6.73 10.05 4.60
CA PHE A 172 7.77 10.51 5.51
C PHE A 172 8.51 9.35 6.17
N PHE A 173 7.81 8.28 6.54
CA PHE A 173 8.45 7.09 7.09
C PHE A 173 9.34 6.39 6.05
N PHE A 174 8.88 6.25 4.81
CA PHE A 174 9.68 5.71 3.71
C PHE A 174 10.94 6.54 3.48
N TYR A 175 10.78 7.86 3.38
CA TYR A 175 11.90 8.76 3.18
C TYR A 175 12.89 8.71 4.35
N ASN A 176 12.42 8.79 5.60
CA ASN A 176 13.28 8.76 6.78
C ASN A 176 13.99 7.41 6.93
N GLY A 177 13.31 6.30 6.65
CA GLY A 177 13.91 4.97 6.63
C GLY A 177 15.02 4.87 5.58
N ALA A 178 14.78 5.36 4.37
CA ALA A 178 15.79 5.39 3.32
C ALA A 178 16.98 6.28 3.69
N MET A 179 16.73 7.49 4.21
CA MET A 179 17.78 8.41 4.60
C MET A 179 18.61 7.92 5.79
N SER A 180 18.07 7.07 6.67
CA SER A 180 18.85 6.44 7.74
C SER A 180 20.02 5.59 7.20
N VAL A 181 19.89 5.09 5.97
CA VAL A 181 20.94 4.31 5.26
C VAL A 181 21.78 5.22 4.33
N LEU A 182 21.13 6.11 3.59
CA LEU A 182 21.79 6.89 2.54
C LEU A 182 22.53 8.12 3.07
N GLN A 183 22.04 8.77 4.15
CA GLN A 183 22.65 10.00 4.66
C GLN A 183 24.13 9.82 5.01
N PRO A 184 24.57 8.78 5.74
CA PRO A 184 26.01 8.56 5.99
C PRO A 184 26.84 8.46 4.70
N MET A 185 26.27 7.86 3.64
CA MET A 185 26.97 7.71 2.34
C MET A 185 26.99 9.00 1.52
N ILE A 186 26.05 9.89 1.76
CA ILE A 186 26.04 11.25 1.19
C ILE A 186 27.08 12.10 1.92
N ASP A 187 27.13 11.99 3.25
CA ASP A 187 28.05 12.76 4.11
C ASP A 187 29.52 12.39 3.87
N ASP A 188 29.82 11.10 3.61
CA ASP A 188 31.16 10.63 3.29
C ASP A 188 31.55 10.81 1.80
N GLY A 189 30.63 11.30 0.97
CA GLY A 189 30.82 11.57 -0.44
C GLY A 189 30.80 10.32 -1.34
N SER A 190 30.40 9.16 -0.84
CA SER A 190 30.21 7.94 -1.66
C SER A 190 29.01 8.06 -2.60
N ILE A 191 27.98 8.79 -2.17
CA ILE A 191 26.79 9.14 -2.96
C ILE A 191 26.75 10.67 -3.13
N LYS A 192 26.43 11.10 -4.34
CA LYS A 192 26.21 12.51 -4.66
C LYS A 192 24.77 12.70 -5.16
N ILE A 193 24.01 13.53 -4.48
CA ILE A 193 22.73 14.04 -5.00
C ILE A 193 23.05 15.20 -5.92
N LYS A 194 23.15 14.89 -7.23
CA LYS A 194 23.68 15.86 -8.21
C LYS A 194 22.79 17.10 -8.36
N SER A 195 21.49 16.93 -8.24
CA SER A 195 20.53 18.04 -8.21
C SER A 195 20.57 18.87 -6.93
N GLY A 196 21.14 18.33 -5.84
CA GLY A 196 21.05 18.91 -4.50
C GLY A 196 19.65 18.89 -3.90
N GLN A 197 18.67 18.23 -4.55
CA GLN A 197 17.29 18.17 -4.07
C GLN A 197 17.14 17.06 -3.04
N MET A 198 16.98 17.47 -1.78
CA MET A 198 16.78 16.60 -0.62
C MET A 198 15.64 17.15 0.25
N GLY A 199 15.04 16.29 1.07
CA GLY A 199 13.90 16.64 1.92
C GLY A 199 12.56 16.55 1.20
N MET A 200 11.53 16.16 1.95
CA MET A 200 10.18 15.90 1.40
C MET A 200 9.55 17.10 0.71
N ASP A 201 9.96 18.33 1.07
CA ASP A 201 9.55 19.59 0.43
C ASP A 201 10.07 19.73 -1.02
N LYS A 202 11.18 19.06 -1.36
CA LYS A 202 11.78 19.07 -2.71
C LYS A 202 11.51 17.81 -3.51
N VAL A 203 11.44 16.67 -2.84
CA VAL A 203 11.35 15.38 -3.52
C VAL A 203 9.95 14.78 -3.53
N GLY A 204 9.02 15.32 -2.75
CA GLY A 204 7.65 14.83 -2.63
C GLY A 204 6.89 14.84 -3.96
N THR A 205 6.07 13.82 -4.18
CA THR A 205 5.26 13.64 -5.40
C THR A 205 3.79 13.58 -5.02
N LEU A 206 3.11 14.73 -5.14
CA LEU A 206 1.70 14.86 -4.73
C LEU A 206 0.82 13.80 -5.40
N ARG A 207 -0.08 13.18 -4.62
CA ARG A 207 -1.01 12.12 -5.05
C ARG A 207 -0.32 10.89 -5.64
N TRP A 208 0.97 10.70 -5.42
CA TRP A 208 1.71 9.57 -5.98
C TRP A 208 1.62 9.48 -7.52
N LEU A 209 1.50 10.62 -8.21
CA LEU A 209 1.24 10.68 -9.65
C LEU A 209 2.51 10.38 -10.45
N ALA A 210 2.46 9.31 -11.27
CA ALA A 210 3.53 8.93 -12.18
C ALA A 210 3.96 10.07 -13.12
N ALA A 211 2.99 10.83 -13.67
CA ALA A 211 3.26 11.96 -14.56
C ALA A 211 4.06 13.08 -13.87
N THR A 212 3.80 13.34 -12.57
CA THR A 212 4.57 14.32 -11.79
C THR A 212 6.01 13.85 -11.58
N ALA A 213 6.22 12.56 -11.28
CA ALA A 213 7.55 11.98 -11.17
C ALA A 213 8.29 12.01 -12.50
N GLN A 214 7.62 11.69 -13.61
CA GLN A 214 8.18 11.75 -14.95
C GLN A 214 8.63 13.18 -15.29
N ALA A 215 7.76 14.16 -15.16
CA ALA A 215 8.09 15.57 -15.45
C ALA A 215 9.25 16.08 -14.59
N ARG A 216 9.32 15.68 -13.29
CA ARG A 216 10.45 16.02 -12.43
C ARG A 216 11.73 15.33 -12.92
N MET A 217 11.68 14.06 -13.35
CA MET A 217 12.86 13.36 -13.88
C MET A 217 13.34 13.99 -15.19
N ASP A 218 12.45 14.40 -16.09
CA ASP A 218 12.80 15.13 -17.32
C ASP A 218 13.58 16.42 -16.99
N ASN A 219 13.10 17.19 -16.00
CA ASN A 219 13.76 18.40 -15.54
C ASN A 219 15.14 18.10 -14.91
N LEU A 220 15.26 17.04 -14.10
CA LEU A 220 16.54 16.63 -13.51
C LEU A 220 17.56 16.25 -14.57
N LEU A 221 17.13 15.45 -15.57
CA LEU A 221 17.98 15.02 -16.67
C LEU A 221 18.46 16.20 -17.50
N SER A 222 17.56 17.10 -17.86
CA SER A 222 17.89 18.30 -18.63
C SER A 222 18.86 19.23 -17.88
N ALA A 223 18.59 19.50 -16.60
CA ALA A 223 19.35 20.47 -15.82
C ALA A 223 20.72 19.93 -15.33
N ASN A 224 20.83 18.64 -15.04
CA ASN A 224 22.00 18.11 -14.32
C ASN A 224 22.80 17.06 -15.09
N TYR A 225 22.22 16.46 -16.16
CA TYR A 225 22.81 15.31 -16.85
C TYR A 225 22.95 15.48 -18.36
N SER A 226 22.55 16.63 -18.91
CA SER A 226 22.59 16.92 -20.36
C SER A 226 24.00 17.26 -20.88
N SER A 227 24.94 17.57 -20.00
CA SER A 227 26.30 17.99 -20.39
C SER A 227 27.35 17.33 -19.50
N GLY A 228 28.56 17.14 -20.04
CA GLY A 228 29.74 16.75 -19.28
C GLY A 228 29.86 15.27 -18.93
N GLY A 229 29.13 14.35 -19.60
CA GLY A 229 29.28 12.90 -19.44
C GLY A 229 28.80 12.33 -18.10
N ALA A 230 28.16 13.16 -17.27
CA ALA A 230 27.57 12.66 -16.03
C ALA A 230 26.30 11.85 -16.33
N ARG A 231 26.15 10.70 -15.67
CA ARG A 231 24.94 9.86 -15.76
C ARG A 231 24.29 9.72 -14.39
N VAL A 232 23.03 9.33 -14.40
CA VAL A 232 22.31 8.86 -13.22
C VAL A 232 22.73 7.40 -12.98
N ASP A 233 23.26 7.09 -11.80
CA ASP A 233 23.64 5.73 -11.41
C ASP A 233 22.54 5.07 -10.58
N GLY A 234 21.76 5.85 -9.82
CA GLY A 234 20.67 5.35 -9.02
C GLY A 234 19.54 6.34 -8.82
N VAL A 235 18.35 5.83 -8.57
CA VAL A 235 17.16 6.58 -8.21
C VAL A 235 16.47 5.88 -7.05
N LEU A 236 16.39 6.56 -5.92
CA LEU A 236 15.48 6.16 -4.85
C LEU A 236 14.06 6.54 -5.28
N SER A 237 13.23 5.57 -5.56
CA SER A 237 11.82 5.76 -5.88
C SER A 237 10.96 4.97 -4.88
N PRO A 238 10.00 5.63 -4.21
CA PRO A 238 9.25 5.00 -3.12
C PRO A 238 8.03 4.19 -3.58
N TYR A 239 7.72 4.15 -4.90
CA TYR A 239 6.54 3.48 -5.42
C TYR A 239 6.69 3.12 -6.90
N ASP A 240 6.21 1.95 -7.29
CA ASP A 240 6.31 1.39 -8.65
C ASP A 240 5.70 2.29 -9.73
N GLY A 241 4.58 2.95 -9.44
CA GLY A 241 3.97 3.89 -10.37
C GLY A 241 4.90 5.06 -10.71
N LEU A 242 5.59 5.62 -9.70
CA LEU A 242 6.60 6.67 -9.90
C LEU A 242 7.79 6.13 -10.68
N SER A 243 8.25 4.93 -10.33
CA SER A 243 9.39 4.27 -10.99
C SER A 243 9.16 4.09 -12.49
N ARG A 244 7.95 3.75 -12.90
CA ARG A 244 7.58 3.65 -14.33
C ARG A 244 7.67 5.00 -15.04
N GLY A 245 7.20 6.08 -14.42
CA GLY A 245 7.34 7.43 -14.97
C GLY A 245 8.81 7.84 -15.10
N ILE A 246 9.62 7.58 -14.06
CA ILE A 246 11.05 7.83 -14.04
C ILE A 246 11.78 7.04 -15.14
N ILE A 247 11.48 5.74 -15.27
CA ILE A 247 12.07 4.86 -16.31
C ILE A 247 11.69 5.34 -17.72
N ALA A 248 10.48 5.85 -17.92
CA ALA A 248 10.07 6.44 -19.19
C ALA A 248 10.95 7.65 -19.58
N SER A 249 11.22 8.56 -18.65
CA SER A 249 12.15 9.69 -18.85
C SER A 249 13.57 9.24 -19.14
N LEU A 250 14.07 8.28 -18.38
CA LEU A 250 15.40 7.70 -18.59
C LEU A 250 15.54 7.07 -19.97
N ARG A 251 14.56 6.28 -20.41
CA ARG A 251 14.51 5.66 -21.73
C ARG A 251 14.52 6.70 -22.85
N ALA A 252 13.79 7.80 -22.69
CA ALA A 252 13.72 8.87 -23.68
C ALA A 252 15.05 9.55 -23.97
N VAL A 253 16.00 9.52 -23.03
CA VAL A 253 17.36 10.09 -23.20
C VAL A 253 18.46 9.01 -23.37
N GLY A 254 18.07 7.75 -23.70
CA GLY A 254 18.97 6.70 -24.15
C GLY A 254 19.48 5.73 -23.08
N TYR A 255 18.95 5.76 -21.85
CA TYR A 255 19.27 4.72 -20.86
C TYR A 255 18.70 3.36 -21.30
N GLY A 256 19.39 2.29 -20.93
CA GLY A 256 19.07 0.93 -21.31
C GLY A 256 19.88 0.41 -22.51
N THR A 257 20.89 1.15 -22.96
CA THR A 257 21.85 0.74 -23.99
C THR A 257 23.18 0.27 -23.37
N ALA A 258 24.05 -0.33 -24.19
CA ALA A 258 25.38 -0.75 -23.72
C ALA A 258 26.24 0.43 -23.22
N ASP A 259 26.14 1.57 -23.90
CA ASP A 259 26.89 2.77 -23.54
C ASP A 259 26.28 3.56 -22.37
N GLN A 260 24.99 3.39 -22.17
CA GLN A 260 24.24 4.07 -21.10
C GLN A 260 23.30 3.06 -20.40
N PRO A 261 23.84 2.20 -19.52
CA PRO A 261 23.07 1.17 -18.85
C PRO A 261 22.00 1.75 -17.92
N TRP A 262 20.97 0.96 -17.64
CA TRP A 262 19.94 1.33 -16.68
C TRP A 262 20.51 1.67 -15.31
N PRO A 263 20.13 2.79 -14.70
CA PRO A 263 20.44 3.07 -13.30
C PRO A 263 19.73 2.06 -12.38
N VAL A 264 20.13 2.04 -11.13
CA VAL A 264 19.40 1.28 -10.10
C VAL A 264 18.16 2.07 -9.72
N VAL A 265 16.99 1.61 -10.10
CA VAL A 265 15.70 2.22 -9.75
C VAL A 265 14.96 1.32 -8.77
N THR A 266 14.62 1.83 -7.59
CA THR A 266 13.83 1.12 -6.59
C THR A 266 12.32 1.30 -6.83
N GLY A 267 11.49 0.65 -6.04
CA GLY A 267 10.04 0.79 -6.08
C GLY A 267 9.37 0.20 -4.85
N GLN A 268 8.04 0.11 -4.89
CA GLN A 268 7.21 -0.51 -3.86
C GLN A 268 5.86 -0.93 -4.47
N ASP A 269 5.25 -1.93 -3.88
CA ASP A 269 3.94 -2.54 -4.10
C ASP A 269 3.93 -3.71 -5.10
N ALA A 270 5.06 -4.07 -5.70
CA ALA A 270 5.19 -5.22 -6.61
C ALA A 270 4.09 -5.27 -7.68
N GLU A 271 3.81 -4.11 -8.31
CA GLU A 271 2.83 -4.04 -9.39
C GLU A 271 3.29 -4.85 -10.60
N THR A 272 2.38 -5.55 -11.26
CA THR A 272 2.70 -6.46 -12.38
C THR A 272 3.63 -5.83 -13.44
N ALA A 273 3.36 -4.57 -13.82
CA ALA A 273 4.20 -3.87 -14.79
C ALA A 273 5.63 -3.62 -14.29
N SER A 274 5.80 -3.38 -13.00
CA SER A 274 7.11 -3.18 -12.37
C SER A 274 7.86 -4.50 -12.20
N VAL A 275 7.17 -5.60 -11.86
CA VAL A 275 7.80 -6.93 -11.87
C VAL A 275 8.28 -7.31 -13.26
N LYS A 276 7.52 -6.98 -14.34
CA LYS A 276 8.02 -7.12 -15.73
C LYS A 276 9.29 -6.29 -15.96
N ALA A 277 9.31 -5.05 -15.50
CA ALA A 277 10.48 -4.17 -15.63
C ALA A 277 11.69 -4.71 -14.84
N ILE A 278 11.48 -5.34 -13.68
CA ILE A 278 12.53 -6.02 -12.91
C ILE A 278 13.09 -7.22 -13.67
N ILE A 279 12.23 -8.04 -14.26
CA ILE A 279 12.63 -9.19 -15.09
C ILE A 279 13.46 -8.73 -16.28
N ALA A 280 13.03 -7.63 -16.94
CA ALA A 280 13.73 -7.00 -18.05
C ALA A 280 15.02 -6.27 -17.63
N GLY A 281 15.24 -6.01 -16.34
CA GLY A 281 16.40 -5.29 -15.82
C GLY A 281 16.32 -3.77 -15.89
N GLU A 282 15.16 -3.21 -16.22
CA GLU A 282 14.90 -1.76 -16.29
C GLU A 282 14.71 -1.15 -14.89
N GLN A 283 13.92 -1.81 -14.05
CA GLN A 283 13.83 -1.54 -12.61
C GLN A 283 14.72 -2.54 -11.86
N TYR A 284 15.32 -2.13 -10.75
CA TYR A 284 16.20 -3.03 -10.01
C TYR A 284 15.43 -3.87 -8.99
N SER A 285 14.55 -3.23 -8.22
CA SER A 285 13.79 -3.88 -7.15
C SER A 285 12.47 -3.18 -6.88
N THR A 286 11.61 -3.87 -6.16
CA THR A 286 10.42 -3.32 -5.51
C THR A 286 10.31 -3.85 -4.08
N VAL A 287 9.49 -3.21 -3.24
CA VAL A 287 9.15 -3.73 -1.93
C VAL A 287 7.75 -4.33 -1.99
N PHE A 288 7.65 -5.61 -1.72
CA PHE A 288 6.40 -6.35 -1.69
C PHE A 288 5.72 -6.22 -0.34
N LYS A 289 4.48 -5.79 -0.40
CA LYS A 289 3.54 -5.72 0.71
C LYS A 289 2.32 -6.53 0.29
N ASP A 290 2.13 -7.71 0.85
CA ASP A 290 1.01 -8.57 0.45
C ASP A 290 -0.32 -7.97 0.93
N THR A 291 -1.09 -7.44 -0.01
CA THR A 291 -2.39 -6.81 0.27
C THR A 291 -3.41 -7.80 0.82
N ARG A 292 -3.25 -9.10 0.53
CA ARG A 292 -4.12 -10.17 1.06
C ARG A 292 -3.90 -10.36 2.55
N ASP A 293 -2.65 -10.28 3.01
CA ASP A 293 -2.31 -10.38 4.43
C ASP A 293 -2.75 -9.13 5.20
N LEU A 294 -2.61 -7.94 4.60
CA LEU A 294 -3.10 -6.71 5.21
C LEU A 294 -4.63 -6.73 5.36
N ALA A 295 -5.33 -7.14 4.31
CA ALA A 295 -6.78 -7.30 4.34
C ALA A 295 -7.19 -8.32 5.42
N LYS A 296 -6.53 -9.47 5.48
CA LYS A 296 -6.78 -10.52 6.48
C LYS A 296 -6.60 -9.99 7.90
N ALA A 297 -5.46 -9.36 8.19
CA ALA A 297 -5.18 -8.81 9.51
C ALA A 297 -6.22 -7.75 9.92
N THR A 298 -6.66 -6.92 8.97
CA THR A 298 -7.68 -5.89 9.22
C THR A 298 -9.05 -6.51 9.48
N VAL A 299 -9.45 -7.50 8.68
CA VAL A 299 -10.74 -8.18 8.82
C VAL A 299 -10.81 -8.97 10.13
N GLU A 300 -9.75 -9.69 10.49
CA GLU A 300 -9.65 -10.41 11.77
C GLU A 300 -9.71 -9.45 12.98
N LEU A 301 -9.07 -8.28 12.88
CA LEU A 301 -9.13 -7.24 13.89
C LEU A 301 -10.57 -6.72 14.03
N VAL A 302 -11.22 -6.34 12.92
CA VAL A 302 -12.60 -5.81 12.92
C VAL A 302 -13.58 -6.85 13.48
N ASP A 303 -13.54 -8.09 13.01
CA ASP A 303 -14.43 -9.16 13.47
C ASP A 303 -14.25 -9.43 14.96
N LYS A 304 -13.00 -9.46 15.45
CA LYS A 304 -12.69 -9.64 16.87
C LYS A 304 -13.26 -8.52 17.74
N VAL A 305 -13.08 -7.25 17.32
CA VAL A 305 -13.58 -6.08 18.05
C VAL A 305 -15.11 -6.05 18.07
N LEU A 306 -15.75 -6.26 16.93
CA LEU A 306 -17.21 -6.26 16.83
C LEU A 306 -17.86 -7.44 17.57
N SER A 307 -17.14 -8.51 17.79
CA SER A 307 -17.53 -9.66 18.63
C SER A 307 -17.25 -9.43 20.12
N GLY A 308 -16.79 -8.24 20.53
CA GLY A 308 -16.51 -7.89 21.93
C GLY A 308 -15.15 -8.38 22.42
N GLY A 309 -14.28 -8.89 21.54
CA GLY A 309 -12.92 -9.33 21.86
C GLY A 309 -11.93 -8.17 21.85
N LYS A 310 -10.72 -8.42 22.35
CA LYS A 310 -9.60 -7.46 22.32
C LYS A 310 -8.54 -7.96 21.34
N PRO A 311 -8.09 -7.15 20.36
CA PRO A 311 -6.99 -7.49 19.48
C PRO A 311 -5.68 -7.71 20.27
N ASP A 312 -4.88 -8.67 19.83
CA ASP A 312 -3.57 -8.99 20.41
C ASP A 312 -2.44 -8.50 19.52
N GLY A 313 -1.22 -8.40 20.06
CA GLY A 313 0.01 -8.12 19.33
C GLY A 313 0.08 -6.71 18.72
N LEU A 314 -0.67 -5.75 19.28
CA LEU A 314 -0.69 -4.38 18.77
C LEU A 314 0.60 -3.64 19.13
N ASP A 315 1.17 -2.94 18.15
CA ASP A 315 2.14 -1.89 18.41
C ASP A 315 1.43 -0.67 19.00
N THR A 316 1.89 -0.23 20.16
CA THR A 316 1.33 0.92 20.90
C THR A 316 2.37 2.02 21.11
N LYS A 317 3.39 2.11 20.24
CA LYS A 317 4.52 3.04 20.39
C LYS A 317 4.85 3.82 19.12
N THR A 318 4.72 3.20 17.94
CA THR A 318 5.33 3.71 16.71
C THR A 318 4.52 4.82 16.04
N TYR A 319 3.20 4.65 15.94
CA TYR A 319 2.38 5.55 15.10
C TYR A 319 1.57 6.53 15.93
N ASN A 320 2.13 7.73 16.10
CA ASN A 320 1.44 8.88 16.69
C ASN A 320 0.74 9.68 15.58
N ASN A 321 -0.55 9.91 15.74
CA ASN A 321 -1.37 10.63 14.78
C ASN A 321 -1.54 12.13 15.09
N ASP A 322 -0.61 12.72 15.85
CA ASP A 322 -0.58 14.11 16.38
C ASP A 322 -1.54 14.34 17.56
N VAL A 323 -2.33 13.35 17.96
CA VAL A 323 -3.26 13.42 19.11
C VAL A 323 -2.98 12.28 20.09
N LYS A 324 -2.78 11.08 19.57
CA LYS A 324 -2.49 9.87 20.37
C LYS A 324 -1.63 8.90 19.59
N VAL A 325 -1.01 7.95 20.29
CA VAL A 325 -0.48 6.74 19.64
C VAL A 325 -1.66 5.84 19.30
N VAL A 326 -1.81 5.50 18.03
CA VAL A 326 -2.88 4.62 17.53
C VAL A 326 -2.41 3.18 17.65
N PRO A 327 -3.13 2.29 18.36
CA PRO A 327 -2.79 0.87 18.41
C PRO A 327 -2.77 0.27 17.01
N SER A 328 -1.65 -0.37 16.62
CA SER A 328 -1.41 -0.72 15.20
C SER A 328 -1.03 -2.18 15.01
N ILE A 329 -1.49 -2.80 13.93
CA ILE A 329 -0.93 -4.05 13.40
C ILE A 329 0.10 -3.68 12.34
N LEU A 330 1.34 -4.18 12.51
CA LEU A 330 2.45 -3.91 11.61
C LEU A 330 2.88 -5.21 10.93
N LEU A 331 2.70 -5.28 9.61
CA LEU A 331 3.14 -6.41 8.81
C LEU A 331 4.56 -6.18 8.28
N THR A 332 5.26 -7.28 7.98
CA THR A 332 6.63 -7.24 7.49
C THR A 332 6.65 -7.05 5.96
N PRO A 333 7.31 -6.01 5.44
CA PRO A 333 7.56 -5.85 4.02
C PRO A 333 8.76 -6.70 3.55
N HIS A 334 8.79 -7.06 2.27
CA HIS A 334 9.85 -7.88 1.69
C HIS A 334 10.45 -7.24 0.43
N GLU A 335 11.80 -7.28 0.29
CA GLU A 335 12.46 -6.93 -0.96
C GLU A 335 12.12 -7.95 -2.05
N VAL A 336 11.76 -7.45 -3.24
CA VAL A 336 11.62 -8.26 -4.46
C VAL A 336 12.56 -7.72 -5.53
N ASP A 337 13.43 -8.59 -6.03
CA ASP A 337 14.33 -8.35 -7.15
C ASP A 337 14.26 -9.50 -8.16
N LYS A 338 15.13 -9.45 -9.17
CA LYS A 338 15.19 -10.46 -10.24
C LYS A 338 15.51 -11.88 -9.71
N SER A 339 16.12 -12.02 -8.54
CA SER A 339 16.54 -13.30 -7.99
C SER A 339 15.42 -14.03 -7.24
N ASN A 340 14.40 -13.29 -6.74
CA ASN A 340 13.40 -13.84 -5.83
C ASN A 340 11.94 -13.57 -6.22
N TYR A 341 11.67 -12.77 -7.28
CA TYR A 341 10.29 -12.45 -7.70
C TYR A 341 9.45 -13.69 -7.94
N GLN A 342 10.04 -14.75 -8.53
CA GLN A 342 9.32 -15.99 -8.81
C GLN A 342 8.74 -16.57 -7.52
N LYS A 343 9.56 -16.71 -6.49
CA LYS A 343 9.14 -17.29 -5.20
C LYS A 343 8.14 -16.40 -4.46
N LEU A 344 8.42 -15.09 -4.38
CA LEU A 344 7.68 -14.20 -3.50
C LEU A 344 6.35 -13.73 -4.09
N VAL A 345 6.27 -13.51 -5.40
CA VAL A 345 5.06 -12.94 -6.00
C VAL A 345 4.34 -13.88 -6.98
N VAL A 346 5.05 -14.83 -7.62
CA VAL A 346 4.41 -15.76 -8.55
C VAL A 346 3.97 -17.04 -7.83
N ASP A 347 4.89 -17.74 -7.16
CA ASP A 347 4.60 -19.00 -6.47
C ASP A 347 3.64 -18.80 -5.28
N SER A 348 3.62 -17.59 -4.69
CA SER A 348 2.64 -17.19 -3.68
C SER A 348 1.23 -16.98 -4.26
N GLY A 349 1.10 -16.92 -5.58
CA GLY A 349 -0.16 -16.62 -6.27
C GLY A 349 -0.59 -15.16 -6.21
N TYR A 350 0.31 -14.22 -5.86
CA TYR A 350 0.01 -12.80 -5.85
C TYR A 350 -0.09 -12.23 -7.28
N ILE A 351 0.85 -12.62 -8.15
CA ILE A 351 0.81 -12.33 -9.58
C ILE A 351 0.75 -13.66 -10.34
N LYS A 352 -0.14 -13.77 -11.31
CA LYS A 352 -0.20 -14.97 -12.15
C LYS A 352 0.98 -14.98 -13.13
N ALA A 353 1.60 -16.14 -13.33
CA ALA A 353 2.73 -16.28 -14.26
C ALA A 353 2.39 -15.84 -15.71
N GLU A 354 1.13 -15.98 -16.12
CA GLU A 354 0.63 -15.56 -17.44
C GLU A 354 0.65 -14.03 -17.59
N ASP A 355 0.44 -13.28 -16.52
CA ASP A 355 0.42 -11.81 -16.51
C ASP A 355 1.84 -11.21 -16.65
N LEU A 356 2.89 -12.03 -16.46
CA LEU A 356 4.29 -11.61 -16.60
C LEU A 356 4.90 -11.89 -17.98
N LYS A 357 4.14 -12.51 -18.87
CA LYS A 357 4.56 -12.79 -20.26
C LYS A 357 4.48 -11.56 -21.14
#